data_0109645d59e100b7d90c0cbad0c2deb2
#
_entry.id   0109645d59e100b7d90c0cbad0c2deb2
#
_cell.length_a   1.000
_cell.length_b   1.000
_cell.length_c   1.000
_cell.angle_alpha   90.00
_cell.angle_beta   90.00
_cell.angle_gamma   90.00
#
_symmetry.space_group_name_H-M   'P 1'
#
loop_
_entity.id
_entity.type
_entity.pdbx_description
1 polymer ?
#
loop_
_entity_poly.entity_id
_entity_poly.type
_entity_poly.pdbx_seq_one_letter_code
_entity_poly.pdbx_strand_id
1 'polypeptide(L)'
;MDMPGRLLRLLSLLQSRREWSGRELADRLGVTERTIRRDVDRLRSLDYPVTGTTGTAGGYRLGSGTHLPPLQLDDDEAIAVALGLVGAAGGGVSGMADSSMSALAKLEQVLPARLRPQLAAVSSSAEAIPRPDVPQVSPDALAVLARCCRNQEIVAFDYQGRARGATRRRVEPHQLLTLAWRWYLLAFDPERDDWRIFRVDRISDVASTLHRFTPRELPAPDAATYLVESFTSAQYLHSVHLTVQAPAAAVSATFEGIVRGIVEPVDAASCVVRFSADTPALLLTQVAAVAAIADFAVDHATPETAALIAGVGSRLTRAFSRGDQADPERQHPEGE
;
A
#
# COMPACT_ATOMS: atom_id res chain seq x y z
N MET A 1 -29.98 -24.02 22.59
CA MET A 1 -28.95 -22.95 22.66
C MET A 1 -29.34 -22.02 23.79
N ASP A 2 -28.45 -21.72 24.70
CA ASP A 2 -28.67 -20.76 25.78
C ASP A 2 -28.80 -19.33 25.22
N MET A 3 -29.36 -18.44 26.01
CA MET A 3 -29.63 -17.06 25.56
C MET A 3 -28.36 -16.26 25.25
N PRO A 4 -27.26 -16.30 26.06
CA PRO A 4 -26.04 -15.58 25.76
C PRO A 4 -25.37 -16.04 24.46
N GLY A 5 -25.25 -17.34 24.26
CA GLY A 5 -24.68 -17.90 23.01
C GLY A 5 -25.50 -17.54 21.76
N ARG A 6 -26.82 -17.39 21.89
CA ARG A 6 -27.67 -16.97 20.79
C ARG A 6 -27.48 -15.47 20.46
N LEU A 7 -27.35 -14.62 21.48
CA LEU A 7 -27.06 -13.19 21.27
C LEU A 7 -25.72 -12.96 20.56
N LEU A 8 -24.68 -13.69 20.94
CA LEU A 8 -23.38 -13.63 20.26
C LEU A 8 -23.48 -14.09 18.80
N ARG A 9 -24.18 -15.18 18.50
CA ARG A 9 -24.40 -15.63 17.13
C ARG A 9 -25.24 -14.65 16.31
N LEU A 10 -26.27 -14.05 16.91
CA LEU A 10 -27.05 -13.00 16.27
C LEU A 10 -26.16 -11.81 15.90
N LEU A 11 -25.30 -11.39 16.81
CA LEU A 11 -24.35 -10.31 16.57
C LEU A 11 -23.37 -10.65 15.44
N SER A 12 -22.81 -11.85 15.42
CA SER A 12 -21.95 -12.35 14.34
C SER A 12 -22.66 -12.35 12.99
N LEU A 13 -23.90 -12.78 12.93
CA LEU A 13 -24.68 -12.71 11.69
C LEU A 13 -24.89 -11.27 11.23
N LEU A 14 -25.23 -10.36 12.14
CA LEU A 14 -25.42 -8.93 11.82
C LEU A 14 -24.12 -8.24 11.36
N GLN A 15 -22.96 -8.76 11.75
CA GLN A 15 -21.63 -8.29 11.31
C GLN A 15 -21.26 -8.84 9.92
N SER A 16 -21.65 -10.07 9.60
CA SER A 16 -21.22 -10.76 8.37
C SER A 16 -21.90 -10.22 7.09
N ARG A 17 -23.04 -9.53 7.21
CA ARG A 17 -23.80 -9.00 6.08
C ARG A 17 -24.51 -7.71 6.47
N ARG A 18 -24.59 -6.79 5.52
CA ARG A 18 -25.09 -5.42 5.76
C ARG A 18 -26.55 -5.40 6.23
N GLU A 19 -27.40 -6.33 5.80
CA GLU A 19 -28.82 -6.39 6.15
C GLU A 19 -29.31 -7.84 6.17
N TRP A 20 -30.15 -8.16 7.13
CA TRP A 20 -30.75 -9.47 7.34
C TRP A 20 -32.24 -9.32 7.56
N SER A 21 -33.07 -10.13 6.91
CA SER A 21 -34.49 -10.22 7.24
C SER A 21 -34.68 -10.95 8.59
N GLY A 22 -35.75 -10.59 9.31
CA GLY A 22 -36.09 -11.27 10.57
C GLY A 22 -36.30 -12.76 10.40
N ARG A 23 -36.81 -13.18 9.25
CA ARG A 23 -37.02 -14.57 8.90
C ARG A 23 -35.72 -15.34 8.67
N GLU A 24 -34.79 -14.79 7.88
CA GLU A 24 -33.48 -15.41 7.68
C GLU A 24 -32.70 -15.59 8.98
N LEU A 25 -32.75 -14.60 9.89
CA LEU A 25 -32.13 -14.70 11.21
C LEU A 25 -32.82 -15.79 12.06
N ALA A 26 -34.14 -15.86 12.04
CA ALA A 26 -34.91 -16.87 12.75
C ALA A 26 -34.56 -18.28 12.28
N ASP A 27 -34.54 -18.50 10.97
CA ASP A 27 -34.19 -19.78 10.36
C ASP A 27 -32.76 -20.22 10.72
N ARG A 28 -31.78 -19.30 10.61
CA ARG A 28 -30.37 -19.61 10.91
C ARG A 28 -30.08 -19.89 12.38
N LEU A 29 -30.82 -19.24 13.27
CA LEU A 29 -30.66 -19.40 14.72
C LEU A 29 -31.60 -20.47 15.31
N GLY A 30 -32.50 -21.05 14.50
CA GLY A 30 -33.43 -22.06 14.92
C GLY A 30 -34.47 -21.54 15.94
N VAL A 31 -34.93 -20.28 15.76
CA VAL A 31 -35.87 -19.61 16.68
C VAL A 31 -36.98 -18.94 15.89
N THR A 32 -37.96 -18.35 16.61
CA THR A 32 -39.01 -17.55 15.98
C THR A 32 -38.58 -16.11 15.73
N GLU A 33 -39.22 -15.44 14.77
CA GLU A 33 -38.97 -14.00 14.55
C GLU A 33 -39.30 -13.14 15.78
N ARG A 34 -40.26 -13.57 16.61
CA ARG A 34 -40.52 -12.94 17.91
C ARG A 34 -39.33 -13.01 18.85
N THR A 35 -38.61 -14.15 18.84
CA THR A 35 -37.37 -14.30 19.61
C THR A 35 -36.28 -13.40 19.08
N ILE A 36 -36.11 -13.32 17.74
CA ILE A 36 -35.16 -12.40 17.10
C ILE A 36 -35.42 -10.96 17.51
N ARG A 37 -36.67 -10.51 17.46
CA ARG A 37 -37.04 -9.14 17.87
C ARG A 37 -36.64 -8.85 19.33
N ARG A 38 -36.91 -9.79 20.24
CA ARG A 38 -36.53 -9.67 21.63
C ARG A 38 -35.01 -9.67 21.84
N ASP A 39 -34.27 -10.47 21.09
CA ASP A 39 -32.82 -10.53 21.15
C ASP A 39 -32.18 -9.28 20.54
N VAL A 40 -32.74 -8.69 19.49
CA VAL A 40 -32.36 -7.38 18.95
C VAL A 40 -32.58 -6.28 19.99
N ASP A 41 -33.72 -6.27 20.69
CA ASP A 41 -33.99 -5.27 21.72
C ASP A 41 -33.00 -5.39 22.91
N ARG A 42 -32.54 -6.61 23.20
CA ARG A 42 -31.49 -6.82 24.19
C ARG A 42 -30.13 -6.33 23.68
N LEU A 43 -29.78 -6.55 22.42
CA LEU A 43 -28.55 -5.98 21.85
C LEU A 43 -28.58 -4.45 21.93
N ARG A 44 -29.74 -3.83 21.65
CA ARG A 44 -29.93 -2.38 21.82
C ARG A 44 -29.74 -1.91 23.26
N SER A 45 -30.25 -2.66 24.26
CA SER A 45 -30.05 -2.34 25.66
C SER A 45 -28.61 -2.54 26.15
N LEU A 46 -27.76 -3.20 25.35
CA LEU A 46 -26.32 -3.35 25.54
C LEU A 46 -25.52 -2.37 24.65
N ASP A 47 -26.16 -1.28 24.19
CA ASP A 47 -25.58 -0.23 23.36
C ASP A 47 -25.12 -0.66 21.96
N TYR A 48 -25.59 -1.83 21.47
CA TYR A 48 -25.37 -2.18 20.08
C TYR A 48 -26.33 -1.42 19.16
N PRO A 49 -25.85 -0.66 18.17
CA PRO A 49 -26.70 0.15 17.29
C PRO A 49 -27.39 -0.70 16.21
N VAL A 50 -28.35 -1.55 16.62
CA VAL A 50 -29.12 -2.36 15.67
C VAL A 50 -30.34 -1.56 15.20
N THR A 51 -30.35 -1.20 13.91
CA THR A 51 -31.47 -0.54 13.25
C THR A 51 -32.37 -1.58 12.56
N GLY A 52 -33.69 -1.35 12.60
CA GLY A 52 -34.69 -2.16 11.90
C GLY A 52 -35.37 -1.33 10.82
N THR A 53 -35.59 -1.90 9.66
CA THR A 53 -36.44 -1.35 8.61
C THR A 53 -37.83 -1.96 8.73
N THR A 54 -38.87 -1.10 8.74
CA THR A 54 -40.27 -1.51 8.78
C THR A 54 -40.80 -1.70 7.37
N GLY A 55 -41.57 -2.78 7.13
CA GLY A 55 -42.21 -3.10 5.83
C GLY A 55 -42.29 -4.61 5.60
N THR A 56 -42.96 -5.02 4.51
CA THR A 56 -43.09 -6.43 4.12
C THR A 56 -41.74 -7.14 3.86
N ALA A 57 -40.67 -6.40 3.66
CA ALA A 57 -39.28 -6.86 3.57
C ALA A 57 -38.39 -6.32 4.73
N GLY A 58 -39.00 -6.04 5.88
CA GLY A 58 -38.29 -5.47 7.05
C GLY A 58 -37.12 -6.32 7.47
N GLY A 59 -36.01 -5.66 7.77
CA GLY A 59 -34.74 -6.29 8.13
C GLY A 59 -34.06 -5.65 9.31
N TYR A 60 -32.97 -6.25 9.73
CA TYR A 60 -32.09 -5.76 10.80
C TYR A 60 -30.70 -5.50 10.24
N ARG A 61 -30.11 -4.41 10.67
CA ARG A 61 -28.76 -3.98 10.30
C ARG A 61 -28.04 -3.46 11.52
N LEU A 62 -26.77 -3.86 11.64
CA LEU A 62 -25.87 -3.24 12.63
C LEU A 62 -25.45 -1.85 12.09
N GLY A 63 -25.76 -0.80 12.83
CA GLY A 63 -25.37 0.57 12.51
C GLY A 63 -23.95 0.88 12.94
N SER A 64 -23.44 2.05 12.53
CA SER A 64 -22.17 2.58 13.03
C SER A 64 -22.38 3.18 14.41
N GLY A 65 -21.69 2.68 15.42
CA GLY A 65 -21.66 3.23 16.78
C GLY A 65 -20.38 4.01 17.05
N THR A 66 -20.30 4.66 18.24
CA THR A 66 -19.11 5.37 18.71
C THR A 66 -17.96 4.44 19.10
N HIS A 67 -18.25 3.18 19.34
CA HIS A 67 -17.27 2.13 19.66
C HIS A 67 -17.45 0.95 18.70
N LEU A 68 -16.36 0.27 18.37
CA LEU A 68 -16.41 -0.99 17.63
C LEU A 68 -17.11 -2.04 18.52
N PRO A 69 -18.20 -2.67 18.05
CA PRO A 69 -18.77 -3.80 18.76
C PRO A 69 -17.74 -4.94 18.83
N PRO A 70 -17.85 -5.88 19.80
CA PRO A 70 -16.98 -7.04 19.86
C PRO A 70 -16.95 -7.75 18.49
N LEU A 71 -15.76 -7.79 17.88
CA LEU A 71 -15.51 -8.55 16.66
C LEU A 71 -15.30 -10.01 17.07
N GLN A 72 -16.04 -10.92 16.44
CA GLN A 72 -15.74 -12.34 16.50
C GLN A 72 -14.79 -12.66 15.34
N LEU A 73 -13.53 -12.84 15.67
CA LEU A 73 -12.51 -13.29 14.74
C LEU A 73 -12.28 -14.80 14.97
N ASP A 74 -12.16 -15.57 13.91
CA ASP A 74 -11.58 -16.91 13.99
C ASP A 74 -10.04 -16.84 14.17
N ASP A 75 -9.42 -18.00 14.33
CA ASP A 75 -7.99 -18.10 14.62
C ASP A 75 -7.13 -17.50 13.50
N ASP A 76 -7.46 -17.79 12.26
CA ASP A 76 -6.72 -17.33 11.08
C ASP A 76 -6.94 -15.83 10.84
N GLU A 77 -8.16 -15.34 11.04
CA GLU A 77 -8.48 -13.91 10.97
C GLU A 77 -7.75 -13.11 12.04
N ALA A 78 -7.66 -13.63 13.27
CA ALA A 78 -6.96 -12.96 14.36
C ALA A 78 -5.44 -12.86 14.07
N ILE A 79 -4.83 -13.93 13.54
CA ILE A 79 -3.43 -13.91 13.12
C ILE A 79 -3.21 -12.95 11.94
N ALA A 80 -4.10 -12.97 10.95
CA ALA A 80 -4.00 -12.06 9.79
C ALA A 80 -4.08 -10.58 10.21
N VAL A 81 -4.97 -10.23 11.15
CA VAL A 81 -5.07 -8.87 11.71
C VAL A 81 -3.77 -8.50 12.42
N ALA A 82 -3.22 -9.40 13.24
CA ALA A 82 -1.98 -9.17 13.98
C ALA A 82 -0.79 -8.93 13.04
N LEU A 83 -0.60 -9.78 12.02
CA LEU A 83 0.43 -9.62 10.99
C LEU A 83 0.25 -8.30 10.22
N GLY A 84 -0.99 -7.94 9.90
CA GLY A 84 -1.32 -6.67 9.27
C GLY A 84 -0.92 -5.46 10.13
N LEU A 85 -1.15 -5.51 11.45
CA LEU A 85 -0.76 -4.46 12.40
C LEU A 85 0.76 -4.33 12.50
N VAL A 86 1.51 -5.45 12.58
CA VAL A 86 2.99 -5.42 12.55
C VAL A 86 3.49 -4.81 11.24
N GLY A 87 2.94 -5.22 10.09
CA GLY A 87 3.30 -4.66 8.79
C GLY A 87 2.99 -3.16 8.69
N ALA A 88 1.84 -2.72 9.21
CA ALA A 88 1.42 -1.32 9.19
C ALA A 88 2.30 -0.40 10.05
N ALA A 89 2.93 -0.93 11.12
CA ALA A 89 3.86 -0.17 11.95
C ALA A 89 5.09 0.32 11.15
N GLY A 90 5.53 -0.42 10.12
CA GLY A 90 6.61 -0.01 9.20
C GLY A 90 6.13 0.80 7.98
N GLY A 91 4.83 1.09 7.87
CA GLY A 91 4.21 1.73 6.71
C GLY A 91 4.41 3.24 6.64
N GLY A 92 4.06 3.84 5.49
CA GLY A 92 4.19 5.26 5.20
C GLY A 92 3.03 6.14 5.71
N VAL A 93 2.37 5.80 6.83
CA VAL A 93 1.27 6.59 7.40
C VAL A 93 1.64 7.07 8.80
N SER A 94 1.58 8.39 9.01
CA SER A 94 1.98 9.03 10.26
C SER A 94 1.14 8.54 11.45
N GLY A 95 1.80 8.25 12.58
CA GLY A 95 1.14 7.80 13.81
C GLY A 95 0.58 6.37 13.75
N MET A 96 0.72 5.67 12.62
CA MET A 96 0.22 4.30 12.48
C MET A 96 1.03 3.31 13.31
N ALA A 97 2.33 3.54 13.52
CA ALA A 97 3.18 2.66 14.31
C ALA A 97 2.67 2.49 15.73
N ASP A 98 2.49 3.61 16.46
CA ASP A 98 2.01 3.59 17.85
C ASP A 98 0.60 3.01 17.96
N SER A 99 -0.29 3.40 17.02
CA SER A 99 -1.67 2.89 16.98
C SER A 99 -1.72 1.39 16.71
N SER A 100 -0.89 0.88 15.78
CA SER A 100 -0.79 -0.53 15.43
C SER A 100 -0.27 -1.36 16.61
N MET A 101 0.79 -0.89 17.28
CA MET A 101 1.35 -1.58 18.46
C MET A 101 0.37 -1.59 19.63
N SER A 102 -0.34 -0.47 19.85
CA SER A 102 -1.41 -0.41 20.88
C SER A 102 -2.57 -1.37 20.57
N ALA A 103 -2.99 -1.45 19.31
CA ALA A 103 -4.04 -2.37 18.87
C ALA A 103 -3.58 -3.84 19.00
N LEU A 104 -2.33 -4.14 18.63
CA LEU A 104 -1.73 -5.47 18.76
C LEU A 104 -1.70 -5.93 20.23
N ALA A 105 -1.25 -5.06 21.15
CA ALA A 105 -1.25 -5.36 22.59
C ALA A 105 -2.65 -5.66 23.14
N LYS A 106 -3.68 -4.94 22.69
CA LYS A 106 -5.08 -5.22 23.05
C LYS A 106 -5.57 -6.54 22.47
N LEU A 107 -5.20 -6.86 21.24
CA LEU A 107 -5.54 -8.13 20.61
C LEU A 107 -4.92 -9.30 21.37
N GLU A 108 -3.65 -9.22 21.77
CA GLU A 108 -2.96 -10.23 22.58
C GLU A 108 -3.67 -10.54 23.90
N GLN A 109 -4.24 -9.53 24.56
CA GLN A 109 -4.95 -9.70 25.81
C GLN A 109 -6.25 -10.52 25.69
N VAL A 110 -6.96 -10.37 24.55
CA VAL A 110 -8.27 -11.03 24.34
C VAL A 110 -8.15 -12.36 23.60
N LEU A 111 -7.00 -12.68 23.05
CA LEU A 111 -6.78 -13.93 22.33
C LEU A 111 -6.84 -15.17 23.24
N PRO A 112 -7.41 -16.29 22.74
CA PRO A 112 -7.35 -17.56 23.41
C PRO A 112 -5.89 -17.98 23.71
N ALA A 113 -5.69 -18.64 24.87
CA ALA A 113 -4.34 -19.03 25.32
C ALA A 113 -3.54 -19.87 24.29
N ARG A 114 -4.24 -20.62 23.42
CA ARG A 114 -3.61 -21.45 22.38
C ARG A 114 -2.96 -20.63 21.25
N LEU A 115 -3.45 -19.40 20.98
CA LEU A 115 -2.94 -18.53 19.92
C LEU A 115 -1.86 -17.56 20.40
N ARG A 116 -1.81 -17.27 21.70
CA ARG A 116 -0.82 -16.35 22.29
C ARG A 116 0.62 -16.70 21.97
N PRO A 117 1.06 -17.97 22.02
CA PRO A 117 2.44 -18.32 21.67
C PRO A 117 2.80 -18.01 20.20
N GLN A 118 1.86 -18.23 19.28
CA GLN A 118 2.08 -17.93 17.86
C GLN A 118 2.18 -16.43 17.62
N LEU A 119 1.28 -15.66 18.24
CA LEU A 119 1.32 -14.20 18.11
C LEU A 119 2.55 -13.61 18.81
N ALA A 120 2.88 -14.09 20.01
CA ALA A 120 4.09 -13.67 20.72
C ALA A 120 5.37 -13.98 19.92
N ALA A 121 5.41 -15.12 19.22
CA ALA A 121 6.52 -15.44 18.33
C ALA A 121 6.61 -14.45 17.17
N VAL A 122 5.49 -14.05 16.57
CA VAL A 122 5.45 -13.04 15.52
C VAL A 122 5.85 -11.66 16.05
N SER A 123 5.24 -11.20 17.14
CA SER A 123 5.51 -9.86 17.70
C SER A 123 6.91 -9.72 18.29
N SER A 124 7.51 -10.80 18.82
CA SER A 124 8.89 -10.79 19.34
C SER A 124 9.96 -10.99 18.26
N SER A 125 9.61 -11.64 17.14
CA SER A 125 10.53 -11.94 16.05
C SER A 125 10.43 -10.98 14.88
N ALA A 126 9.35 -10.18 14.80
CA ALA A 126 9.13 -9.21 13.76
C ALA A 126 9.29 -7.79 14.31
N GLU A 127 10.40 -7.16 13.99
CA GLU A 127 10.61 -5.74 14.26
C GLU A 127 10.27 -4.94 13.00
N ALA A 128 9.39 -3.95 13.14
CA ALA A 128 9.10 -3.02 12.06
C ALA A 128 10.29 -2.05 11.92
N ILE A 129 11.16 -2.32 10.96
CA ILE A 129 12.29 -1.44 10.67
C ILE A 129 11.74 -0.16 10.03
N PRO A 130 11.92 1.02 10.68
CA PRO A 130 11.50 2.29 10.09
C PRO A 130 12.19 2.49 8.74
N ARG A 131 11.42 2.90 7.74
CA ARG A 131 11.94 3.20 6.40
C ARG A 131 12.04 4.71 6.22
N PRO A 132 13.20 5.31 6.45
CA PRO A 132 13.38 6.75 6.34
C PRO A 132 13.20 7.28 4.90
N ASP A 133 13.31 6.40 3.92
CA ASP A 133 13.10 6.67 2.50
C ASP A 133 11.62 6.65 2.07
N VAL A 134 10.70 6.19 2.95
CA VAL A 134 9.26 6.19 2.70
C VAL A 134 8.62 7.44 3.31
N PRO A 135 8.14 8.36 2.48
CA PRO A 135 7.49 9.56 2.97
C PRO A 135 6.22 9.24 3.76
N GLN A 136 6.00 9.98 4.84
CA GLN A 136 4.84 9.82 5.70
C GLN A 136 3.63 10.56 5.12
N VAL A 137 2.46 9.92 5.18
CA VAL A 137 1.18 10.46 4.75
C VAL A 137 0.26 10.66 5.95
N SER A 138 -0.45 11.79 6.02
CA SER A 138 -1.44 12.04 7.06
C SER A 138 -2.63 11.09 6.95
N PRO A 139 -3.04 10.41 8.05
CA PRO A 139 -4.26 9.60 8.08
C PRO A 139 -5.50 10.42 7.69
N ASP A 140 -5.58 11.67 8.12
CA ASP A 140 -6.72 12.57 7.82
C ASP A 140 -6.80 12.87 6.34
N ALA A 141 -5.66 13.12 5.68
CA ALA A 141 -5.62 13.32 4.23
C ALA A 141 -6.12 12.07 3.49
N LEU A 142 -5.67 10.88 3.89
CA LEU A 142 -6.15 9.62 3.32
C LEU A 142 -7.66 9.44 3.54
N ALA A 143 -8.17 9.75 4.73
CA ALA A 143 -9.60 9.65 5.03
C ALA A 143 -10.45 10.59 4.18
N VAL A 144 -10.01 11.85 3.99
CA VAL A 144 -10.70 12.81 3.11
C VAL A 144 -10.69 12.32 1.66
N LEU A 145 -9.54 11.90 1.14
CA LEU A 145 -9.41 11.38 -0.22
C LEU A 145 -10.27 10.14 -0.45
N ALA A 146 -10.24 9.17 0.48
CA ALA A 146 -11.05 7.95 0.40
C ALA A 146 -12.55 8.26 0.40
N ARG A 147 -12.98 9.21 1.23
CA ARG A 147 -14.37 9.69 1.26
C ARG A 147 -14.78 10.33 -0.06
N CYS A 148 -13.92 11.19 -0.63
CA CYS A 148 -14.20 11.85 -1.90
C CYS A 148 -14.28 10.84 -3.06
N CYS A 149 -13.39 9.85 -3.12
CA CYS A 149 -13.48 8.74 -4.09
C CYS A 149 -14.82 8.00 -3.96
N ARG A 150 -15.20 7.60 -2.74
CA ARG A 150 -16.44 6.84 -2.51
C ARG A 150 -17.71 7.65 -2.82
N ASN A 151 -17.72 8.94 -2.50
CA ASN A 151 -18.88 9.81 -2.67
C ASN A 151 -18.92 10.48 -4.05
N GLN A 152 -17.89 10.28 -4.88
CA GLN A 152 -17.71 10.94 -6.18
C GLN A 152 -17.72 12.47 -6.03
N GLU A 153 -16.98 12.98 -5.05
CA GLU A 153 -16.85 14.41 -4.76
C GLU A 153 -15.51 14.94 -5.28
N ILE A 154 -15.55 16.06 -5.99
CA ILE A 154 -14.35 16.79 -6.44
C ILE A 154 -13.53 17.18 -5.20
N VAL A 155 -12.24 16.86 -5.22
CA VAL A 155 -11.30 17.23 -4.18
C VAL A 155 -10.39 18.36 -4.63
N ALA A 156 -10.10 19.28 -3.72
CA ALA A 156 -9.12 20.34 -3.92
C ALA A 156 -7.94 20.13 -2.95
N PHE A 157 -6.72 20.37 -3.46
CA PHE A 157 -5.50 20.25 -2.65
C PHE A 157 -4.35 21.04 -3.27
N ASP A 158 -3.33 21.33 -2.48
CA ASP A 158 -2.05 21.83 -2.97
C ASP A 158 -1.12 20.64 -3.27
N TYR A 159 -0.53 20.66 -4.46
CA TYR A 159 0.33 19.59 -4.93
C TYR A 159 1.75 20.08 -5.18
N GLN A 160 2.70 19.50 -4.46
CA GLN A 160 4.13 19.72 -4.68
C GLN A 160 4.59 18.87 -5.87
N GLY A 161 4.54 19.44 -7.06
CA GLY A 161 5.00 18.80 -8.29
C GLY A 161 6.50 18.60 -8.34
N ARG A 162 7.00 18.06 -9.47
CA ARG A 162 8.44 17.91 -9.73
C ARG A 162 9.11 19.25 -10.00
N ALA A 163 8.41 20.18 -10.64
CA ALA A 163 8.86 21.56 -10.80
C ALA A 163 8.79 22.32 -9.48
N ARG A 164 9.60 23.39 -9.32
CA ARG A 164 9.57 24.21 -8.11
C ARG A 164 8.21 24.89 -7.94
N GLY A 165 7.65 24.77 -6.74
CA GLY A 165 6.41 25.42 -6.32
C GLY A 165 5.23 24.46 -6.18
N ALA A 166 4.38 24.75 -5.18
CA ALA A 166 3.11 24.08 -5.00
C ALA A 166 2.08 24.64 -5.99
N THR A 167 1.21 23.80 -6.51
CA THR A 167 0.12 24.21 -7.41
C THR A 167 -1.20 23.73 -6.85
N ARG A 168 -2.20 24.64 -6.78
CA ARG A 168 -3.56 24.25 -6.39
C ARG A 168 -4.17 23.37 -7.48
N ARG A 169 -4.78 22.26 -7.07
CA ARG A 169 -5.44 21.33 -7.97
C ARG A 169 -6.87 21.10 -7.53
N ARG A 170 -7.73 20.88 -8.52
CA ARG A 170 -9.11 20.43 -8.33
C ARG A 170 -9.31 19.25 -9.27
N VAL A 171 -9.52 18.07 -8.69
CA VAL A 171 -9.57 16.83 -9.47
C VAL A 171 -10.78 15.98 -9.09
N GLU A 172 -11.18 15.10 -10.00
CA GLU A 172 -12.19 14.08 -9.82
C GLU A 172 -11.50 12.80 -9.32
N PRO A 173 -11.50 12.52 -7.99
CA PRO A 173 -10.76 11.39 -7.44
C PRO A 173 -11.50 10.07 -7.71
N HIS A 174 -10.79 9.07 -8.25
CA HIS A 174 -11.38 7.78 -8.56
C HIS A 174 -10.95 6.69 -7.59
N GLN A 175 -9.66 6.56 -7.34
CA GLN A 175 -9.16 5.47 -6.49
C GLN A 175 -7.86 5.83 -5.77
N LEU A 176 -7.72 5.32 -4.53
CA LEU A 176 -6.47 5.27 -3.81
C LEU A 176 -5.78 3.94 -4.07
N LEU A 177 -4.49 4.01 -4.36
CA LEU A 177 -3.64 2.86 -4.66
C LEU A 177 -2.42 2.87 -3.75
N THR A 178 -1.91 1.70 -3.41
CA THR A 178 -0.64 1.58 -2.69
C THR A 178 0.33 0.74 -3.51
N LEU A 179 1.56 1.22 -3.63
CA LEU A 179 2.65 0.51 -4.30
C LEU A 179 3.97 0.83 -3.60
N ALA A 180 4.73 -0.19 -3.24
CA ALA A 180 6.03 -0.05 -2.57
C ALA A 180 5.96 0.90 -1.36
N TRP A 181 4.95 0.72 -0.49
CA TRP A 181 4.70 1.51 0.72
C TRP A 181 4.36 2.99 0.50
N ARG A 182 4.07 3.39 -0.75
CA ARG A 182 3.64 4.74 -1.10
C ARG A 182 2.20 4.75 -1.53
N TRP A 183 1.50 5.82 -1.17
CA TRP A 183 0.12 6.04 -1.53
C TRP A 183 0.01 6.92 -2.76
N TYR A 184 -0.89 6.55 -3.65
CA TYR A 184 -1.19 7.24 -4.91
C TYR A 184 -2.68 7.49 -5.02
N LEU A 185 -3.04 8.66 -5.55
CA LEU A 185 -4.40 8.99 -5.93
C LEU A 185 -4.50 8.96 -7.45
N LEU A 186 -5.34 8.08 -7.98
CA LEU A 186 -5.75 8.11 -9.37
C LEU A 186 -6.93 9.06 -9.48
N ALA A 187 -6.83 10.07 -10.32
CA ALA A 187 -7.84 11.10 -10.51
C ALA A 187 -7.83 11.63 -11.96
N PHE A 188 -8.97 12.13 -12.40
CA PHE A 188 -9.07 12.91 -13.62
C PHE A 188 -8.88 14.39 -13.28
N ASP A 189 -8.00 15.07 -14.00
CA ASP A 189 -7.71 16.51 -13.86
C ASP A 189 -8.47 17.28 -14.94
N PRO A 190 -9.63 17.92 -14.65
CA PRO A 190 -10.43 18.61 -15.66
C PRO A 190 -9.74 19.83 -16.28
N GLU A 191 -8.78 20.46 -15.57
CA GLU A 191 -8.02 21.60 -16.10
C GLU A 191 -7.05 21.17 -17.20
N ARG A 192 -6.69 19.89 -17.22
CA ARG A 192 -5.75 19.32 -18.20
C ARG A 192 -6.42 18.32 -19.14
N ASP A 193 -7.70 18.02 -18.89
CA ASP A 193 -8.49 17.01 -19.60
C ASP A 193 -7.78 15.66 -19.70
N ASP A 194 -7.18 15.21 -18.57
CA ASP A 194 -6.32 14.04 -18.56
C ASP A 194 -6.37 13.27 -17.24
N TRP A 195 -6.17 11.94 -17.31
CA TRP A 195 -5.99 11.10 -16.17
C TRP A 195 -4.62 11.27 -15.55
N ARG A 196 -4.55 11.37 -14.22
CA ARG A 196 -3.31 11.62 -13.52
C ARG A 196 -3.17 10.79 -12.26
N ILE A 197 -1.91 10.46 -11.96
CA ILE A 197 -1.51 9.85 -10.70
C ILE A 197 -0.83 10.91 -9.84
N PHE A 198 -1.36 11.13 -8.65
CA PHE A 198 -0.79 12.03 -7.65
C PHE A 198 -0.23 11.21 -6.49
N ARG A 199 1.01 11.45 -6.11
CA ARG A 199 1.58 10.90 -4.88
C ARG A 199 0.95 11.60 -3.69
N VAL A 200 0.37 10.84 -2.77
CA VAL A 200 -0.36 11.42 -1.63
C VAL A 200 0.57 12.14 -0.64
N ASP A 201 1.82 11.70 -0.50
CA ASP A 201 2.84 12.38 0.29
C ASP A 201 3.22 13.78 -0.21
N ARG A 202 2.82 14.14 -1.44
CA ARG A 202 3.03 15.47 -2.04
C ARG A 202 1.75 16.32 -2.03
N ILE A 203 0.69 15.84 -1.39
CA ILE A 203 -0.59 16.52 -1.24
C ILE A 203 -0.63 17.21 0.13
N SER A 204 -1.01 18.47 0.14
CA SER A 204 -1.30 19.23 1.35
C SER A 204 -2.60 20.01 1.19
N ASP A 205 -3.17 20.51 2.29
CA ASP A 205 -4.41 21.29 2.32
C ASP A 205 -5.56 20.64 1.53
N VAL A 206 -5.78 19.32 1.81
CA VAL A 206 -6.80 18.53 1.12
C VAL A 206 -8.19 18.80 1.69
N ALA A 207 -9.14 19.13 0.81
CA ALA A 207 -10.53 19.42 1.17
C ALA A 207 -11.51 18.91 0.10
N SER A 208 -12.65 18.36 0.53
CA SER A 208 -13.78 18.13 -0.37
C SER A 208 -14.38 19.46 -0.80
N THR A 209 -14.72 19.60 -2.07
CA THR A 209 -15.48 20.75 -2.57
C THR A 209 -16.98 20.58 -2.41
N LEU A 210 -17.44 19.40 -1.96
CA LEU A 210 -18.84 18.97 -1.87
C LEU A 210 -19.57 18.91 -3.23
N HIS A 211 -18.89 19.21 -4.33
CA HIS A 211 -19.44 19.05 -5.68
C HIS A 211 -19.21 17.64 -6.16
N ARG A 212 -20.24 17.02 -6.70
CA ARG A 212 -20.17 15.68 -7.27
C ARG A 212 -19.79 15.70 -8.73
N PHE A 213 -19.13 14.64 -9.18
CA PHE A 213 -18.83 14.39 -10.59
C PHE A 213 -19.44 13.06 -11.04
N THR A 214 -19.60 12.89 -12.34
CA THR A 214 -19.97 11.61 -12.93
C THR A 214 -18.71 10.82 -13.21
N PRO A 215 -18.59 9.57 -12.69
CA PRO A 215 -17.40 8.75 -12.93
C PRO A 215 -17.12 8.58 -14.42
N ARG A 216 -15.84 8.66 -14.77
CA ARG A 216 -15.34 8.46 -16.14
C ARG A 216 -14.81 7.04 -16.28
N GLU A 217 -14.86 6.51 -17.49
CA GLU A 217 -14.19 5.25 -17.81
C GLU A 217 -12.67 5.43 -17.73
N LEU A 218 -12.01 4.44 -17.15
CA LEU A 218 -10.54 4.42 -17.07
C LEU A 218 -9.96 4.14 -18.47
N PRO A 219 -8.83 4.76 -18.82
CA PRO A 219 -8.16 4.48 -20.09
C PRO A 219 -7.32 3.17 -20.05
N ALA A 220 -7.56 2.31 -19.06
CA ALA A 220 -6.91 1.04 -18.85
C ALA A 220 -7.90 0.03 -18.24
N PRO A 221 -7.65 -1.28 -18.32
CA PRO A 221 -8.54 -2.30 -17.77
C PRO A 221 -8.86 -2.13 -16.28
N ASP A 222 -7.90 -1.64 -15.51
CA ASP A 222 -8.05 -1.31 -14.09
C ASP A 222 -7.04 -0.24 -13.64
N ALA A 223 -7.24 0.27 -12.43
CA ALA A 223 -6.43 1.34 -11.87
C ALA A 223 -4.98 0.91 -11.55
N ALA A 224 -4.75 -0.36 -11.23
CA ALA A 224 -3.41 -0.89 -10.96
C ALA A 224 -2.58 -0.95 -12.26
N THR A 225 -3.19 -1.42 -13.35
CA THR A 225 -2.59 -1.42 -14.68
C THR A 225 -2.26 0.00 -15.10
N TYR A 226 -3.20 0.95 -14.96
CA TYR A 226 -2.94 2.35 -15.29
C TYR A 226 -1.80 2.95 -14.46
N LEU A 227 -1.75 2.66 -13.14
CA LEU A 227 -0.67 3.12 -12.26
C LEU A 227 0.69 2.65 -12.80
N VAL A 228 0.78 1.38 -13.15
CA VAL A 228 2.02 0.76 -13.66
C VAL A 228 2.43 1.37 -15.00
N GLU A 229 1.51 1.49 -15.93
CA GLU A 229 1.75 2.09 -17.24
C GLU A 229 2.14 3.58 -17.12
N SER A 230 1.51 4.30 -16.19
CA SER A 230 1.84 5.70 -15.92
C SER A 230 3.27 5.89 -15.42
N PHE A 231 3.85 4.91 -14.72
CA PHE A 231 5.26 4.97 -14.33
C PHE A 231 6.21 4.75 -15.51
N THR A 232 5.78 4.01 -16.52
CA THR A 232 6.60 3.77 -17.71
C THR A 232 6.50 4.92 -18.71
N SER A 233 5.35 5.60 -18.78
CA SER A 233 5.08 6.71 -19.71
C SER A 233 5.36 8.10 -19.13
N ALA A 234 5.52 8.22 -17.80
CA ALA A 234 5.75 9.51 -17.15
C ALA A 234 7.08 10.14 -17.59
N GLN A 235 7.03 11.41 -17.98
CA GLN A 235 8.24 12.22 -18.21
C GLN A 235 8.93 12.49 -16.86
N TYR A 236 9.83 11.62 -16.47
CA TYR A 236 10.70 11.84 -15.32
C TYR A 236 11.80 12.84 -15.66
N LEU A 237 12.30 13.57 -14.65
CA LEU A 237 13.41 14.51 -14.83
C LEU A 237 14.70 13.80 -15.22
N HIS A 238 14.84 12.56 -14.80
CA HIS A 238 16.04 11.76 -15.02
C HIS A 238 15.68 10.44 -15.70
N SER A 239 16.46 10.07 -16.70
CA SER A 239 16.32 8.82 -17.44
C SER A 239 17.67 8.24 -17.79
N VAL A 240 17.71 6.91 -17.97
CA VAL A 240 18.85 6.18 -18.51
C VAL A 240 18.33 5.03 -19.38
N HIS A 241 18.90 4.88 -20.55
CA HIS A 241 18.63 3.77 -21.47
C HIS A 241 19.89 2.95 -21.61
N LEU A 242 19.74 1.64 -21.51
CA LEU A 242 20.83 0.68 -21.53
C LEU A 242 20.56 -0.40 -22.57
N THR A 243 21.57 -0.74 -23.34
CA THR A 243 21.60 -2.01 -24.10
C THR A 243 22.36 -3.03 -23.24
N VAL A 244 21.68 -4.10 -22.83
CA VAL A 244 22.19 -5.12 -21.90
C VAL A 244 22.42 -6.42 -22.62
N GLN A 245 23.59 -7.05 -22.40
CA GLN A 245 23.98 -8.33 -23.00
C GLN A 245 23.45 -9.50 -22.15
N ALA A 246 22.12 -9.55 -22.01
CA ALA A 246 21.41 -10.63 -21.35
C ALA A 246 19.97 -10.74 -21.89
N PRO A 247 19.35 -11.93 -21.84
CA PRO A 247 17.95 -12.12 -22.22
C PRO A 247 17.01 -11.23 -21.37
N ALA A 248 15.99 -10.65 -22.02
CA ALA A 248 15.01 -9.79 -21.35
C ALA A 248 14.38 -10.44 -20.13
N ALA A 249 14.12 -11.75 -20.15
CA ALA A 249 13.56 -12.49 -19.02
C ALA A 249 14.48 -12.49 -17.80
N ALA A 250 15.79 -12.65 -17.99
CA ALA A 250 16.76 -12.65 -16.89
C ALA A 250 16.87 -11.26 -16.24
N VAL A 251 16.88 -10.21 -17.06
CA VAL A 251 16.90 -8.83 -16.57
C VAL A 251 15.59 -8.48 -15.85
N SER A 252 14.42 -8.86 -16.41
CA SER A 252 13.13 -8.61 -15.80
C SER A 252 12.98 -9.27 -14.44
N ALA A 253 13.48 -10.51 -14.28
CA ALA A 253 13.41 -11.25 -13.01
C ALA A 253 14.16 -10.55 -11.86
N THR A 254 15.22 -9.78 -12.16
CA THR A 254 15.97 -9.02 -11.15
C THR A 254 15.20 -7.83 -10.61
N PHE A 255 14.23 -7.31 -11.36
CA PHE A 255 13.43 -6.14 -11.00
C PHE A 255 12.03 -6.49 -10.54
N GLU A 256 11.75 -7.77 -10.21
CA GLU A 256 10.46 -8.17 -9.65
C GLU A 256 10.16 -7.39 -8.35
N GLY A 257 9.20 -6.49 -8.46
CA GLY A 257 8.52 -5.83 -7.33
C GLY A 257 8.88 -4.39 -7.00
N ILE A 258 10.00 -3.79 -7.43
CA ILE A 258 10.41 -2.47 -6.87
C ILE A 258 10.56 -1.36 -7.91
N VAL A 259 11.08 -1.63 -9.10
CA VAL A 259 11.22 -0.61 -10.13
C VAL A 259 10.99 -1.21 -11.50
N ARG A 260 9.99 -0.68 -12.16
CA ARG A 260 9.69 -1.11 -13.52
C ARG A 260 10.41 -0.22 -14.51
N GLY A 261 11.55 -0.70 -14.98
CA GLY A 261 12.08 -0.28 -16.27
C GLY A 261 11.27 -0.95 -17.41
N ILE A 262 11.21 -0.32 -18.55
CA ILE A 262 10.74 -0.99 -19.75
C ILE A 262 11.89 -1.89 -20.19
N VAL A 263 11.68 -3.20 -20.23
CA VAL A 263 12.65 -4.19 -20.75
C VAL A 263 12.09 -4.71 -22.06
N GLU A 264 12.75 -4.36 -23.16
CA GLU A 264 12.35 -4.77 -24.50
C GLU A 264 13.39 -5.73 -25.06
N PRO A 265 13.02 -6.95 -25.47
CA PRO A 265 13.97 -7.86 -26.09
C PRO A 265 14.43 -7.31 -27.45
N VAL A 266 15.74 -7.37 -27.71
CA VAL A 266 16.33 -7.08 -29.00
C VAL A 266 16.52 -8.39 -29.76
N ASP A 267 17.09 -9.39 -29.09
CA ASP A 267 17.25 -10.77 -29.57
C ASP A 267 17.26 -11.76 -28.40
N ALA A 268 17.67 -13.01 -28.65
CA ALA A 268 17.70 -14.05 -27.61
C ALA A 268 18.75 -13.80 -26.50
N ALA A 269 19.76 -12.96 -26.77
CA ALA A 269 20.90 -12.71 -25.89
C ALA A 269 21.00 -11.27 -25.40
N SER A 270 20.18 -10.35 -25.90
CA SER A 270 20.25 -8.93 -25.55
C SER A 270 18.88 -8.27 -25.41
N CYS A 271 18.82 -7.21 -24.62
CA CYS A 271 17.62 -6.40 -24.42
C CYS A 271 17.97 -4.93 -24.22
N VAL A 272 16.99 -4.05 -24.49
CA VAL A 272 17.05 -2.64 -24.14
C VAL A 272 16.27 -2.44 -22.84
N VAL A 273 16.88 -1.70 -21.90
CA VAL A 273 16.26 -1.33 -20.63
C VAL A 273 16.18 0.17 -20.53
N ARG A 274 14.98 0.69 -20.26
CA ARG A 274 14.75 2.12 -20.04
C ARG A 274 14.28 2.36 -18.64
N PHE A 275 15.08 3.07 -17.85
CA PHE A 275 14.72 3.50 -16.50
C PHE A 275 14.46 5.00 -16.47
N SER A 276 13.51 5.39 -15.66
CA SER A 276 13.19 6.79 -15.40
C SER A 276 12.84 6.99 -13.92
N ALA A 277 13.31 8.08 -13.31
CA ALA A 277 13.08 8.34 -11.90
C ALA A 277 13.07 9.84 -11.56
N ASP A 278 12.55 10.17 -10.38
CA ASP A 278 12.55 11.54 -9.84
C ASP A 278 13.94 12.01 -9.38
N THR A 279 14.86 11.08 -9.11
CA THR A 279 16.22 11.39 -8.67
C THR A 279 17.26 10.51 -9.37
N PRO A 280 18.45 11.06 -9.69
CA PRO A 280 19.53 10.26 -10.31
C PRO A 280 20.00 9.11 -9.41
N ALA A 281 19.89 9.25 -8.09
CA ALA A 281 20.30 8.21 -7.14
C ALA A 281 19.52 6.91 -7.28
N LEU A 282 18.20 6.99 -7.58
CA LEU A 282 17.39 5.80 -7.85
C LEU A 282 17.86 5.10 -9.13
N LEU A 283 18.19 5.86 -10.17
CA LEU A 283 18.70 5.30 -11.43
C LEU A 283 20.06 4.62 -11.22
N LEU A 284 20.92 5.20 -10.39
CA LEU A 284 22.21 4.58 -10.06
C LEU A 284 22.02 3.18 -9.45
N THR A 285 21.08 3.03 -8.52
CA THR A 285 20.78 1.71 -7.91
C THR A 285 20.33 0.70 -8.97
N GLN A 286 19.51 1.12 -9.91
CA GLN A 286 19.03 0.26 -10.99
C GLN A 286 20.14 -0.13 -11.97
N VAL A 287 20.96 0.84 -12.38
CA VAL A 287 22.11 0.58 -13.24
C VAL A 287 23.11 -0.36 -12.54
N ALA A 288 23.33 -0.19 -11.24
CA ALA A 288 24.18 -1.11 -10.47
C ALA A 288 23.61 -2.53 -10.40
N ALA A 289 22.28 -2.68 -10.30
CA ALA A 289 21.65 -4.00 -10.36
C ALA A 289 21.80 -4.67 -11.73
N VAL A 290 21.70 -3.90 -12.83
CA VAL A 290 21.98 -4.41 -14.18
C VAL A 290 23.45 -4.81 -14.30
N ALA A 291 24.37 -3.98 -13.81
CA ALA A 291 25.81 -4.23 -13.83
C ALA A 291 26.22 -5.53 -13.10
N ALA A 292 25.44 -5.94 -12.11
CA ALA A 292 25.65 -7.19 -11.38
C ALA A 292 25.26 -8.45 -12.17
N ILE A 293 24.50 -8.30 -13.27
CA ILE A 293 23.97 -9.42 -14.04
C ILE A 293 24.76 -9.63 -15.33
N ALA A 294 25.05 -8.53 -16.06
CA ALA A 294 25.61 -8.59 -17.39
C ALA A 294 26.32 -7.29 -17.78
N ASP A 295 27.15 -7.39 -18.82
CA ASP A 295 27.72 -6.23 -19.50
C ASP A 295 26.60 -5.42 -20.18
N PHE A 296 26.76 -4.11 -20.17
CA PHE A 296 25.81 -3.19 -20.79
C PHE A 296 26.51 -1.96 -21.39
N ALA A 297 25.83 -1.33 -22.34
CA ALA A 297 26.17 -0.02 -22.86
C ALA A 297 25.12 1.00 -22.44
N VAL A 298 25.53 2.24 -22.18
CA VAL A 298 24.62 3.36 -21.92
C VAL A 298 24.34 4.07 -23.24
N ASP A 299 23.11 3.95 -23.74
CA ASP A 299 22.71 4.56 -25.01
C ASP A 299 22.28 6.03 -24.80
N HIS A 300 21.64 6.30 -23.64
CA HIS A 300 21.17 7.61 -23.25
C HIS A 300 21.19 7.75 -21.74
N ALA A 301 21.54 8.92 -21.24
CA ALA A 301 21.34 9.32 -19.85
C ALA A 301 21.18 10.83 -19.76
N THR A 302 20.30 11.31 -18.84
CA THR A 302 20.26 12.73 -18.51
C THR A 302 21.59 13.19 -17.89
N PRO A 303 22.02 14.45 -18.11
CA PRO A 303 23.35 14.92 -17.69
C PRO A 303 23.70 14.65 -16.23
N GLU A 304 22.75 14.91 -15.32
CA GLU A 304 22.93 14.69 -13.88
C GLU A 304 23.07 13.18 -13.55
N THR A 305 22.31 12.34 -14.23
CA THR A 305 22.39 10.88 -14.09
C THR A 305 23.72 10.35 -14.59
N ALA A 306 24.14 10.79 -15.75
CA ALA A 306 25.43 10.41 -16.33
C ALA A 306 26.60 10.83 -15.42
N ALA A 307 26.58 12.05 -14.93
CA ALA A 307 27.61 12.57 -14.02
C ALA A 307 27.68 11.78 -12.70
N LEU A 308 26.52 11.44 -12.12
CA LEU A 308 26.46 10.65 -10.88
C LEU A 308 27.00 9.22 -11.10
N ILE A 309 26.56 8.54 -12.15
CA ILE A 309 27.00 7.16 -12.46
C ILE A 309 28.50 7.12 -12.73
N ALA A 310 29.02 8.03 -13.57
CA ALA A 310 30.45 8.12 -13.86
C ALA A 310 31.27 8.44 -12.61
N GLY A 311 30.79 9.36 -11.77
CA GLY A 311 31.46 9.73 -10.53
C GLY A 311 31.52 8.57 -9.52
N VAL A 312 30.44 7.79 -9.37
CA VAL A 312 30.42 6.59 -8.51
C VAL A 312 31.33 5.51 -9.08
N GLY A 313 31.25 5.22 -10.38
CA GLY A 313 32.12 4.26 -11.05
C GLY A 313 33.61 4.57 -10.85
N SER A 314 34.02 5.83 -11.04
CA SER A 314 35.40 6.28 -10.81
C SER A 314 35.86 6.14 -9.35
N ARG A 315 34.95 6.35 -8.37
CA ARG A 315 35.26 6.14 -6.95
C ARG A 315 35.43 4.67 -6.62
N LEU A 316 34.56 3.81 -7.13
CA LEU A 316 34.66 2.36 -6.94
C LEU A 316 35.96 1.82 -7.53
N THR A 317 36.26 2.13 -8.81
CA THR A 317 37.50 1.70 -9.45
C THR A 317 38.73 2.09 -8.64
N ARG A 318 38.81 3.36 -8.17
CA ARG A 318 39.95 3.82 -7.35
C ARG A 318 40.03 3.11 -5.99
N ALA A 319 38.89 2.79 -5.37
CA ALA A 319 38.89 2.10 -4.07
C ALA A 319 39.45 0.68 -4.20
N PHE A 320 39.05 -0.05 -5.24
CA PHE A 320 39.55 -1.42 -5.49
C PHE A 320 41.01 -1.43 -5.98
N SER A 321 41.41 -0.49 -6.83
CA SER A 321 42.80 -0.39 -7.29
C SER A 321 43.79 -0.04 -6.15
N ARG A 322 43.36 0.64 -5.07
CA ARG A 322 44.18 0.90 -3.88
C ARG A 322 44.31 -0.32 -2.96
N GLY A 323 43.26 -1.18 -2.93
CA GLY A 323 43.28 -2.43 -2.14
C GLY A 323 44.31 -3.43 -2.68
N ASP A 324 44.47 -3.47 -4.00
CA ASP A 324 45.39 -4.40 -4.69
C ASP A 324 46.87 -4.03 -4.51
N GLN A 325 47.17 -2.77 -4.09
CA GLN A 325 48.54 -2.29 -3.82
C GLN A 325 48.93 -2.41 -2.34
N ALA A 326 48.03 -2.82 -1.45
CA ALA A 326 48.28 -2.80 0.00
C ALA A 326 48.64 -4.18 0.61
N ASP A 327 48.82 -5.25 -0.17
CA ASP A 327 49.21 -6.57 0.34
C ASP A 327 50.43 -7.19 -0.39
N PRO A 328 51.67 -6.61 -0.26
CA PRO A 328 52.89 -7.29 -0.68
C PRO A 328 53.58 -8.10 0.43
N GLU A 329 53.03 -8.21 1.67
CA GLU A 329 53.72 -8.84 2.80
C GLU A 329 52.99 -9.99 3.51
N ARG A 330 52.25 -10.83 2.75
CA ARG A 330 51.90 -12.16 3.23
C ARG A 330 52.55 -13.28 2.40
N GLN A 331 53.87 -13.16 2.24
CA GLN A 331 54.73 -14.31 1.88
C GLN A 331 55.47 -14.74 3.13
N HIS A 332 55.05 -15.88 3.68
CA HIS A 332 55.70 -16.83 4.58
C HIS A 332 56.96 -16.40 5.36
N PRO A 333 57.04 -16.77 6.63
CA PRO A 333 58.22 -17.40 7.13
C PRO A 333 58.05 -18.92 7.20
N GLU A 334 58.56 -19.65 6.20
CA GLU A 334 59.08 -20.99 6.41
C GLU A 334 60.48 -20.86 7.05
N GLY A 335 60.70 -21.66 8.08
CA GLY A 335 62.05 -22.08 8.45
C GLY A 335 62.48 -21.73 9.87
N GLU A 336 62.30 -22.56 10.84
CA GLU A 336 63.28 -23.45 11.52
C GLU A 336 62.58 -24.12 12.75
#